data_762b83ef2a3aa6d12048124583bd560a
#
_entry.id   762b83ef2a3aa6d12048124583bd560a
#
_cell.length_a   1.000
_cell.length_b   1.000
_cell.length_c   1.000
_cell.angle_alpha   90.00
_cell.angle_beta   90.00
_cell.angle_gamma   90.00
#
_symmetry.space_group_name_H-M   'P 1'
#
loop_
_entity.id
_entity.type
_entity.pdbx_description
1 polymer ?
#
loop_
_entity_poly.entity_id
_entity_poly.type
_entity_poly.pdbx_seq_one_letter_code
_entity_poly.pdbx_strand_id
1 'polypeptide(L)'
;DSKRMNTFCKHGTLFIGAFCNSTSLLFPVLLLCNSKGTYINVSEPELIEAIEKINDSDIHTFSPSKDESEAYKRVYDKLCSEMLLKYQQQTAPIIEYNKRKIENWERIQMDQLVADYQDMQAEIEAIHEQEKASTNFYEKIDIRKKIAEKKKALENYQAAFHKKGTEFKTEGDKEIAEFNKQFDINPVL
;
A
#
# COMPACT_ATOMS: atom_id res chain seq x y z
N ASP A 1 2.65 35.78 18.19
CA ASP A 1 2.15 34.58 18.88
C ASP A 1 3.08 34.04 19.97
N SER A 2 4.30 34.53 20.12
CA SER A 2 5.20 34.15 21.20
C SER A 2 4.62 34.40 22.59
N LYS A 3 3.74 35.40 22.77
CA LYS A 3 3.03 35.66 24.05
C LYS A 3 2.03 34.54 24.39
N ARG A 4 1.38 33.97 23.42
CA ARG A 4 0.45 32.83 23.62
C ARG A 4 1.21 31.59 24.05
N MET A 5 2.35 31.32 23.40
CA MET A 5 3.22 30.20 23.71
C MET A 5 3.84 30.31 25.11
N ASN A 6 4.34 31.47 25.49
CA ASN A 6 4.88 31.69 26.84
C ASN A 6 3.85 31.48 27.96
N THR A 7 2.57 31.77 27.73
CA THR A 7 1.49 31.52 28.70
C THR A 7 1.17 30.05 28.80
N PHE A 8 1.21 29.30 27.70
CA PHE A 8 0.98 27.86 27.72
C PHE A 8 2.15 27.06 28.29
N CYS A 9 3.39 27.47 28.03
CA CYS A 9 4.56 26.79 28.62
C CYS A 9 4.62 26.96 30.16
N LYS A 10 3.98 27.97 30.74
CA LYS A 10 3.94 28.16 32.21
C LYS A 10 2.86 27.29 32.90
N HIS A 11 1.80 26.89 32.20
CA HIS A 11 0.62 26.25 32.82
C HIS A 11 0.00 25.16 31.92
N GLY A 12 0.73 24.66 30.93
CA GLY A 12 0.26 23.65 29.98
C GLY A 12 0.88 22.28 30.24
N THR A 13 0.19 21.26 29.79
CA THR A 13 0.69 19.89 29.76
C THR A 13 1.11 19.54 28.33
N LEU A 14 2.34 19.08 28.21
CA LEU A 14 2.88 18.61 26.95
C LEU A 14 2.54 17.12 26.79
N PHE A 15 1.86 16.78 25.71
CA PHE A 15 1.65 15.39 25.29
C PHE A 15 2.58 15.10 24.13
N ILE A 16 3.30 14.00 24.25
CA ILE A 16 4.16 13.48 23.20
C ILE A 16 3.60 12.14 22.77
N GLY A 17 3.19 12.03 21.53
CA GLY A 17 2.77 10.78 20.91
C GLY A 17 3.42 10.62 19.56
N ALA A 18 3.30 9.45 18.97
CA ALA A 18 3.84 9.18 17.66
C ALA A 18 2.94 8.23 16.89
N PHE A 19 2.87 8.42 15.58
CA PHE A 19 2.37 7.42 14.66
C PHE A 19 3.55 6.69 14.03
N CYS A 20 3.55 5.37 14.14
CA CYS A 20 4.55 4.51 13.51
C CYS A 20 3.87 3.61 12.50
N ASN A 21 4.55 3.36 11.39
CA ASN A 21 4.26 2.18 10.57
C ASN A 21 5.25 1.07 10.90
N SER A 22 5.16 -0.07 10.22
CA SER A 22 6.03 -1.23 10.45
C SER A 22 7.53 -0.95 10.21
N THR A 23 7.89 0.16 9.58
CA THR A 23 9.25 0.45 9.13
C THR A 23 9.83 1.74 9.70
N SER A 24 9.01 2.71 10.14
CA SER A 24 9.51 4.02 10.58
C SER A 24 8.52 4.80 11.43
N LEU A 25 9.06 5.74 12.20
CA LEU A 25 8.30 6.82 12.82
C LEU A 25 7.81 7.77 11.73
N LEU A 26 6.49 7.90 11.59
CA LEU A 26 5.89 8.73 10.53
C LEU A 26 5.63 10.16 10.98
N PHE A 27 5.04 10.32 12.17
CA PHE A 27 4.66 11.64 12.68
C PHE A 27 4.83 11.70 14.19
N PRO A 28 5.66 12.60 14.73
CA PRO A 28 5.54 13.00 16.11
C PRO A 28 4.24 13.79 16.29
N VAL A 29 3.48 13.48 17.30
CA VAL A 29 2.32 14.25 17.71
C VAL A 29 2.71 15.01 18.97
N LEU A 30 2.84 16.32 18.82
CA LEU A 30 3.21 17.22 19.90
C LEU A 30 2.00 18.12 20.19
N LEU A 31 1.46 17.99 21.37
CA LEU A 31 0.28 18.70 21.79
C LEU A 31 0.54 19.45 23.11
N LEU A 32 0.42 20.74 23.07
CA LEU A 32 0.42 21.57 24.27
C LEU A 32 -1.02 21.92 24.64
N CYS A 33 -1.49 21.45 25.80
CA CYS A 33 -2.86 21.58 26.24
C CYS A 33 -2.94 22.21 27.63
N ASN A 34 -3.95 23.04 27.85
CA ASN A 34 -4.27 23.53 29.21
C ASN A 34 -5.28 22.61 29.90
N SER A 35 -5.50 22.87 31.21
CA SER A 35 -6.44 22.10 32.03
C SER A 35 -7.90 22.13 31.55
N LYS A 36 -8.26 23.03 30.65
CA LYS A 36 -9.61 23.12 30.05
C LYS A 36 -9.74 22.36 28.74
N GLY A 37 -8.68 21.65 28.29
CA GLY A 37 -8.68 20.95 27.02
C GLY A 37 -8.49 21.87 25.81
N THR A 38 -8.07 23.13 26.01
CA THR A 38 -7.70 24.03 24.92
C THR A 38 -6.26 23.71 24.51
N TYR A 39 -6.01 23.49 23.23
CA TYR A 39 -4.68 23.16 22.73
C TYR A 39 -4.17 24.20 21.73
N ILE A 40 -2.85 24.25 21.60
CA ILE A 40 -2.15 24.99 20.55
C ILE A 40 -1.51 23.96 19.62
N ASN A 41 -1.77 24.10 18.34
CA ASN A 41 -0.99 23.38 17.35
C ASN A 41 0.33 24.12 17.18
N VAL A 42 1.41 23.48 17.59
CA VAL A 42 2.77 24.04 17.60
C VAL A 42 3.56 23.31 16.53
N SER A 43 4.28 24.06 15.70
CA SER A 43 5.21 23.42 14.75
C SER A 43 6.42 22.86 15.51
N GLU A 44 7.04 21.83 14.97
CA GLU A 44 8.19 21.17 15.60
C GLU A 44 9.33 22.15 15.95
N PRO A 45 9.74 23.11 15.07
CA PRO A 45 10.76 24.10 15.40
C PRO A 45 10.37 25.01 16.58
N GLU A 46 9.11 25.47 16.62
CA GLU A 46 8.62 26.32 17.70
C GLU A 46 8.57 25.59 19.04
N LEU A 47 8.29 24.28 19.00
CA LEU A 47 8.28 23.45 20.20
C LEU A 47 9.71 23.21 20.72
N ILE A 48 10.66 22.90 19.84
CA ILE A 48 12.07 22.73 20.21
C ILE A 48 12.59 24.02 20.86
N GLU A 49 12.35 25.17 20.24
CA GLU A 49 12.72 26.48 20.82
C GLU A 49 12.08 26.76 22.18
N ALA A 50 10.84 26.30 22.37
CA ALA A 50 10.15 26.45 23.65
C ALA A 50 10.73 25.50 24.74
N ILE A 51 11.05 24.27 24.38
CA ILE A 51 11.65 23.28 25.29
C ILE A 51 13.05 23.71 25.73
N GLU A 52 13.86 24.20 24.80
CA GLU A 52 15.22 24.71 25.13
C GLU A 52 15.23 25.89 26.12
N LYS A 53 14.11 26.60 26.23
CA LYS A 53 13.94 27.72 27.18
C LYS A 53 13.40 27.32 28.55
N ILE A 54 13.01 26.03 28.72
CA ILE A 54 12.50 25.52 29.99
C ILE A 54 13.69 25.02 30.81
N ASN A 55 13.83 25.50 32.04
CA ASN A 55 14.82 24.95 32.97
C ASN A 55 14.28 23.65 33.58
N ASP A 56 15.14 22.69 33.83
CA ASP A 56 14.76 21.39 34.45
C ASP A 56 14.03 21.58 35.78
N SER A 57 14.30 22.63 36.52
CA SER A 57 13.63 23.02 37.78
C SER A 57 12.15 23.40 37.58
N ASP A 58 11.74 23.75 36.39
CA ASP A 58 10.37 24.18 36.07
C ASP A 58 9.50 23.04 35.56
N ILE A 59 10.07 21.85 35.38
CA ILE A 59 9.36 20.63 34.97
C ILE A 59 8.87 19.89 36.20
N HIS A 60 7.56 19.93 36.41
CA HIS A 60 6.93 19.18 37.49
C HIS A 60 6.04 18.08 36.92
N THR A 61 6.22 16.85 37.42
CA THR A 61 5.25 15.79 37.19
C THR A 61 3.99 16.05 37.98
N PHE A 62 2.84 16.09 37.33
CA PHE A 62 1.58 16.23 38.02
C PHE A 62 0.64 15.09 37.61
N SER A 63 -0.28 14.73 38.50
CA SER A 63 -1.34 13.78 38.18
C SER A 63 -2.60 14.58 37.87
N PRO A 64 -3.09 14.53 36.61
CA PRO A 64 -4.29 15.26 36.23
C PRO A 64 -5.51 14.73 36.99
N SER A 65 -6.46 15.59 37.29
CA SER A 65 -7.78 15.19 37.77
C SER A 65 -8.49 14.33 36.69
N LYS A 66 -9.54 13.60 37.07
CA LYS A 66 -10.29 12.78 36.13
C LYS A 66 -10.86 13.60 34.98
N ASP A 67 -11.41 14.78 35.27
CA ASP A 67 -11.99 15.66 34.26
C ASP A 67 -10.94 16.23 33.29
N GLU A 68 -9.77 16.59 33.81
CA GLU A 68 -8.63 17.03 33.00
C GLU A 68 -8.12 15.89 32.11
N SER A 69 -8.02 14.68 32.66
CA SER A 69 -7.61 13.49 31.90
C SER A 69 -8.54 13.19 30.75
N GLU A 70 -9.87 13.29 30.99
CA GLU A 70 -10.88 13.12 29.93
C GLU A 70 -10.83 14.24 28.88
N ALA A 71 -10.58 15.49 29.28
CA ALA A 71 -10.41 16.60 28.36
C ALA A 71 -9.18 16.39 27.46
N TYR A 72 -8.07 16.00 28.04
CA TYR A 72 -6.83 15.73 27.31
C TYR A 72 -7.01 14.58 26.32
N LYS A 73 -7.65 13.49 26.76
CA LYS A 73 -7.93 12.35 25.89
C LYS A 73 -8.78 12.75 24.66
N ARG A 74 -9.83 13.53 24.86
CA ARG A 74 -10.67 14.01 23.73
C ARG A 74 -9.87 14.84 22.72
N VAL A 75 -9.00 15.72 23.20
CA VAL A 75 -8.16 16.54 22.32
C VAL A 75 -7.15 15.65 21.58
N TYR A 76 -6.53 14.73 22.28
CA TYR A 76 -5.60 13.76 21.68
C TYR A 76 -6.29 12.91 20.60
N ASP A 77 -7.43 12.30 20.90
CA ASP A 77 -8.18 11.47 19.96
C ASP A 77 -8.58 12.26 18.70
N LYS A 78 -8.99 13.53 18.88
CA LYS A 78 -9.29 14.42 17.74
C LYS A 78 -8.06 14.68 16.88
N LEU A 79 -6.93 15.00 17.48
CA LEU A 79 -5.69 15.26 16.76
C LEU A 79 -5.20 14.01 16.01
N CYS A 80 -5.28 12.85 16.67
CA CYS A 80 -4.95 11.57 16.05
C CYS A 80 -5.83 11.30 14.83
N SER A 81 -7.13 11.57 14.93
CA SER A 81 -8.07 11.40 13.82
C SER A 81 -7.75 12.33 12.64
N GLU A 82 -7.43 13.59 12.92
CA GLU A 82 -7.05 14.57 11.90
C GLU A 82 -5.72 14.20 11.20
N MET A 83 -4.74 13.73 11.97
CA MET A 83 -3.45 13.29 11.43
C MET A 83 -3.60 12.02 10.60
N LEU A 84 -4.41 11.05 11.07
CA LEU A 84 -4.71 9.84 10.33
C LEU A 84 -5.37 10.15 8.98
N LEU A 85 -6.35 11.06 8.98
CA LEU A 85 -7.01 11.49 7.75
C LEU A 85 -6.03 12.11 6.75
N LYS A 86 -5.16 13.01 7.22
CA LYS A 86 -4.13 13.61 6.37
C LYS A 86 -3.18 12.56 5.79
N TYR A 87 -2.74 11.61 6.60
CA TYR A 87 -1.89 10.53 6.15
C TYR A 87 -2.58 9.67 5.09
N GLN A 88 -3.82 9.28 5.32
CA GLN A 88 -4.61 8.53 4.34
C GLN A 88 -4.76 9.29 3.02
N GLN A 89 -5.01 10.59 3.07
CA GLN A 89 -5.08 11.43 1.87
C GLN A 89 -3.75 11.50 1.11
N GLN A 90 -2.62 11.52 1.82
CA GLN A 90 -1.29 11.54 1.20
C GLN A 90 -0.88 10.19 0.62
N THR A 91 -1.26 9.09 1.29
CA THR A 91 -0.86 7.73 0.90
C THR A 91 -1.79 7.09 -0.12
N ALA A 92 -3.08 7.46 -0.13
CA ALA A 92 -4.06 6.91 -1.06
C ALA A 92 -3.63 6.97 -2.55
N PRO A 93 -3.06 8.08 -3.06
CA PRO A 93 -2.59 8.12 -4.44
C PRO A 93 -1.45 7.13 -4.72
N ILE A 94 -0.57 6.91 -3.74
CA ILE A 94 0.57 6.00 -3.85
C ILE A 94 0.09 4.56 -3.90
N ILE A 95 -0.85 4.21 -3.02
CA ILE A 95 -1.49 2.89 -2.95
C ILE A 95 -2.22 2.61 -4.26
N GLU A 96 -3.03 3.55 -4.73
CA GLU A 96 -3.78 3.42 -5.98
C GLU A 96 -2.87 3.31 -7.21
N TYR A 97 -1.78 4.07 -7.26
CA TYR A 97 -0.80 3.97 -8.34
C TYR A 97 -0.15 2.58 -8.37
N ASN A 98 0.25 2.04 -7.21
CA ASN A 98 0.86 0.71 -7.14
C ASN A 98 -0.13 -0.38 -7.52
N LYS A 99 -1.37 -0.28 -7.04
CA LYS A 99 -2.45 -1.19 -7.42
C LYS A 99 -2.65 -1.23 -8.93
N ARG A 100 -2.77 -0.08 -9.59
CA ARG A 100 -2.89 0.00 -11.06
C ARG A 100 -1.68 -0.57 -11.80
N LYS A 101 -0.48 -0.42 -11.24
CA LYS A 101 0.72 -1.01 -11.82
C LYS A 101 0.66 -2.55 -11.80
N ILE A 102 0.21 -3.13 -10.70
CA ILE A 102 0.07 -4.58 -10.56
C ILE A 102 -1.07 -5.10 -11.45
N GLU A 103 -2.24 -4.47 -11.45
CA GLU A 103 -3.35 -4.81 -12.33
C GLU A 103 -2.96 -4.74 -13.82
N ASN A 104 -2.13 -3.77 -14.19
CA ASN A 104 -1.60 -3.68 -15.55
C ASN A 104 -0.61 -4.82 -15.86
N TRP A 105 0.23 -5.20 -14.91
CA TRP A 105 1.10 -6.37 -15.05
C TRP A 105 0.28 -7.64 -15.24
N GLU A 106 -0.74 -7.90 -14.42
CA GLU A 106 -1.66 -9.05 -14.58
C GLU A 106 -2.28 -9.07 -15.98
N ARG A 107 -2.76 -7.93 -16.45
CA ARG A 107 -3.34 -7.80 -17.79
C ARG A 107 -2.31 -8.16 -18.88
N ILE A 108 -1.09 -7.68 -18.78
CA ILE A 108 -0.01 -7.99 -19.74
C ILE A 108 0.28 -9.50 -19.74
N GLN A 109 0.33 -10.15 -18.57
CA GLN A 109 0.54 -11.58 -18.48
C GLN A 109 -0.60 -12.37 -19.14
N MET A 110 -1.85 -11.94 -18.92
CA MET A 110 -3.02 -12.56 -19.56
C MET A 110 -3.02 -12.34 -21.07
N ASP A 111 -2.71 -11.14 -21.55
CA ASP A 111 -2.61 -10.83 -22.98
C ASP A 111 -1.54 -11.70 -23.65
N GLN A 112 -0.40 -11.95 -22.98
CA GLN A 112 0.64 -12.84 -23.49
C GLN A 112 0.15 -14.30 -23.56
N LEU A 113 -0.58 -14.80 -22.56
CA LEU A 113 -1.17 -16.14 -22.63
C LEU A 113 -2.13 -16.29 -23.82
N VAL A 114 -2.92 -15.26 -24.11
CA VAL A 114 -3.84 -15.25 -25.27
C VAL A 114 -3.04 -15.24 -26.56
N ALA A 115 -2.00 -14.43 -26.66
CA ALA A 115 -1.16 -14.35 -27.85
C ALA A 115 -0.47 -15.70 -28.12
N ASP A 116 0.14 -16.31 -27.11
CA ASP A 116 0.77 -17.63 -27.23
C ASP A 116 -0.22 -18.70 -27.73
N TYR A 117 -1.47 -18.68 -27.23
CA TYR A 117 -2.52 -19.58 -27.67
C TYR A 117 -2.88 -19.36 -29.14
N GLN A 118 -3.00 -18.10 -29.58
CA GLN A 118 -3.29 -17.74 -30.96
C GLN A 118 -2.15 -18.14 -31.90
N ASP A 119 -0.90 -17.95 -31.49
CA ASP A 119 0.27 -18.35 -32.26
C ASP A 119 0.33 -19.88 -32.44
N MET A 120 0.01 -20.65 -31.40
CA MET A 120 -0.09 -22.11 -31.51
C MET A 120 -1.20 -22.54 -32.47
N GLN A 121 -2.34 -21.85 -32.48
CA GLN A 121 -3.42 -22.12 -33.44
C GLN A 121 -2.98 -21.80 -34.88
N ALA A 122 -2.36 -20.65 -35.09
CA ALA A 122 -1.87 -20.24 -36.40
C ALA A 122 -0.80 -21.20 -36.95
N GLU A 123 0.08 -21.71 -36.08
CA GLU A 123 1.05 -22.73 -36.45
C GLU A 123 0.39 -24.03 -36.93
N ILE A 124 -0.66 -24.48 -36.24
CA ILE A 124 -1.40 -25.67 -36.64
C ILE A 124 -2.09 -25.45 -38.00
N GLU A 125 -2.68 -24.29 -38.22
CA GLU A 125 -3.30 -23.94 -39.51
C GLU A 125 -2.27 -23.91 -40.63
N ALA A 126 -1.10 -23.31 -40.42
CA ALA A 126 -0.01 -23.29 -41.41
C ALA A 126 0.45 -24.71 -41.79
N ILE A 127 0.54 -25.62 -40.82
CA ILE A 127 0.88 -27.04 -41.07
C ILE A 127 -0.24 -27.74 -41.83
N HIS A 128 -1.51 -27.42 -41.57
CA HIS A 128 -2.65 -27.94 -42.34
C HIS A 128 -2.61 -27.49 -43.82
N GLU A 129 -2.25 -26.26 -44.09
CA GLU A 129 -2.08 -25.80 -45.48
C GLU A 129 -0.90 -26.52 -46.17
N GLN A 130 0.19 -26.81 -45.48
CA GLN A 130 1.28 -27.64 -46.01
C GLN A 130 0.77 -29.07 -46.36
N GLU A 131 -0.06 -29.67 -45.48
CA GLU A 131 -0.66 -30.98 -45.77
C GLU A 131 -1.50 -30.98 -47.07
N LYS A 132 -2.31 -29.91 -47.25
CA LYS A 132 -3.14 -29.79 -48.48
C LYS A 132 -2.28 -29.59 -49.74
N ALA A 133 -1.19 -28.88 -49.63
CA ALA A 133 -0.29 -28.59 -50.77
C ALA A 133 0.59 -29.78 -51.15
N SER A 134 0.93 -30.68 -50.21
CA SER A 134 1.77 -31.86 -50.48
C SER A 134 1.05 -32.86 -51.38
N THR A 135 1.75 -33.42 -52.36
CA THR A 135 1.29 -34.49 -53.22
C THR A 135 1.85 -35.85 -52.83
N ASN A 136 2.87 -35.86 -51.95
CA ASN A 136 3.56 -37.08 -51.52
C ASN A 136 2.85 -37.70 -50.34
N PHE A 137 2.48 -38.99 -50.49
CA PHE A 137 1.76 -39.72 -49.47
C PHE A 137 2.54 -39.86 -48.14
N TYR A 138 3.84 -40.15 -48.21
CA TYR A 138 4.67 -40.31 -47.01
C TYR A 138 4.85 -38.98 -46.28
N GLU A 139 5.06 -37.91 -47.00
CA GLU A 139 5.13 -36.58 -46.44
C GLU A 139 3.81 -36.18 -45.74
N LYS A 140 2.67 -36.50 -46.31
CA LYS A 140 1.37 -36.28 -45.65
C LYS A 140 1.25 -37.00 -44.33
N ILE A 141 1.75 -38.24 -44.23
CA ILE A 141 1.73 -39.00 -42.97
C ILE A 141 2.56 -38.27 -41.90
N ASP A 142 3.76 -37.77 -42.23
CA ASP A 142 4.61 -37.10 -41.28
C ASP A 142 4.03 -35.73 -40.88
N ILE A 143 3.43 -34.98 -41.81
CA ILE A 143 2.71 -33.75 -41.51
C ILE A 143 1.55 -34.02 -40.54
N ARG A 144 0.74 -35.08 -40.75
CA ARG A 144 -0.36 -35.44 -39.85
C ARG A 144 0.10 -35.78 -38.45
N LYS A 145 1.25 -36.45 -38.29
CA LYS A 145 1.84 -36.68 -36.98
C LYS A 145 2.18 -35.37 -36.27
N LYS A 146 2.82 -34.45 -36.99
CA LYS A 146 3.13 -33.09 -36.46
C LYS A 146 1.89 -32.32 -36.02
N ILE A 147 0.82 -32.37 -36.83
CA ILE A 147 -0.48 -31.78 -36.48
C ILE A 147 -1.03 -32.39 -35.19
N ALA A 148 -0.99 -33.68 -35.06
CA ALA A 148 -1.50 -34.38 -33.86
C ALA A 148 -0.69 -33.98 -32.60
N GLU A 149 0.63 -33.90 -32.70
CA GLU A 149 1.50 -33.46 -31.61
C GLU A 149 1.22 -32.01 -31.22
N LYS A 150 1.08 -31.10 -32.19
CA LYS A 150 0.79 -29.69 -31.95
C LYS A 150 -0.63 -29.48 -31.36
N LYS A 151 -1.63 -30.21 -31.82
CA LYS A 151 -2.96 -30.19 -31.21
C LYS A 151 -2.96 -30.66 -29.77
N LYS A 152 -2.23 -31.73 -29.45
CA LYS A 152 -2.06 -32.17 -28.06
C LYS A 152 -1.36 -31.12 -27.19
N ALA A 153 -0.38 -30.45 -27.75
CA ALA A 153 0.30 -29.34 -27.03
C ALA A 153 -0.67 -28.18 -26.76
N LEU A 154 -1.51 -27.81 -27.76
CA LEU A 154 -2.53 -26.77 -27.61
C LEU A 154 -3.58 -27.15 -26.55
N GLU A 155 -4.05 -28.38 -26.54
CA GLU A 155 -4.99 -28.91 -25.51
C GLU A 155 -4.39 -28.79 -24.11
N ASN A 156 -3.10 -29.17 -23.94
CA ASN A 156 -2.39 -29.06 -22.68
C ASN A 156 -2.24 -27.58 -22.26
N TYR A 157 -1.95 -26.70 -23.22
CA TYR A 157 -1.85 -25.27 -22.97
C TYR A 157 -3.19 -24.72 -22.52
N GLN A 158 -4.28 -25.07 -23.19
CA GLN A 158 -5.63 -24.66 -22.84
C GLN A 158 -6.03 -25.13 -21.44
N ALA A 159 -5.70 -26.36 -21.07
CA ALA A 159 -5.95 -26.88 -19.73
C ALA A 159 -5.18 -26.12 -18.65
N ALA A 160 -3.95 -25.67 -18.96
CA ALA A 160 -3.11 -24.88 -18.05
C ALA A 160 -3.50 -23.40 -18.01
N PHE A 161 -4.20 -22.89 -19.02
CA PHE A 161 -4.52 -21.46 -19.17
C PHE A 161 -5.26 -20.88 -17.94
N HIS A 162 -6.33 -21.51 -17.52
CA HIS A 162 -7.12 -21.07 -16.36
C HIS A 162 -6.30 -21.11 -15.07
N LYS A 163 -5.45 -22.13 -14.90
CA LYS A 163 -4.59 -22.25 -13.73
C LYS A 163 -3.59 -21.08 -13.68
N LYS A 164 -2.90 -20.79 -14.78
CA LYS A 164 -1.95 -19.68 -14.88
C LYS A 164 -2.62 -18.33 -14.64
N GLY A 165 -3.80 -18.10 -15.21
CA GLY A 165 -4.55 -16.87 -14.97
C GLY A 165 -4.91 -16.67 -13.49
N THR A 166 -5.28 -17.76 -12.79
CA THR A 166 -5.55 -17.71 -11.35
C THR A 166 -4.27 -17.46 -10.55
N GLU A 167 -3.15 -18.05 -10.96
CA GLU A 167 -1.83 -17.85 -10.34
C GLU A 167 -1.41 -16.38 -10.43
N PHE A 168 -1.51 -15.74 -11.61
CA PHE A 168 -1.18 -14.34 -11.79
C PHE A 168 -2.03 -13.42 -10.90
N LYS A 169 -3.34 -13.67 -10.86
CA LYS A 169 -4.23 -12.91 -9.99
C LYS A 169 -3.88 -13.06 -8.51
N THR A 170 -3.60 -14.29 -8.07
CA THR A 170 -3.22 -14.56 -6.67
C THR A 170 -1.90 -13.88 -6.30
N GLU A 171 -0.94 -13.87 -7.22
CA GLU A 171 0.34 -13.19 -7.04
C GLU A 171 0.16 -11.68 -6.96
N GLY A 172 -0.63 -11.08 -7.86
CA GLY A 172 -0.97 -9.67 -7.84
C GLY A 172 -1.69 -9.24 -6.55
N ASP A 173 -2.70 -9.99 -6.13
CA ASP A 173 -3.43 -9.73 -4.88
C ASP A 173 -2.48 -9.79 -3.66
N LYS A 174 -1.54 -10.74 -3.66
CA LYS A 174 -0.53 -10.86 -2.60
C LYS A 174 0.42 -9.66 -2.57
N GLU A 175 0.93 -9.25 -3.73
CA GLU A 175 1.81 -8.08 -3.82
C GLU A 175 1.11 -6.78 -3.38
N ILE A 176 -0.17 -6.60 -3.78
CA ILE A 176 -1.00 -5.47 -3.31
C ILE A 176 -1.13 -5.49 -1.78
N ALA A 177 -1.42 -6.67 -1.20
CA ALA A 177 -1.58 -6.80 0.24
C ALA A 177 -0.27 -6.54 1.00
N GLU A 178 0.86 -7.02 0.51
CA GLU A 178 2.18 -6.79 1.09
C GLU A 178 2.59 -5.31 1.01
N PHE A 179 2.32 -4.66 -0.13
CA PHE A 179 2.58 -3.23 -0.29
C PHE A 179 1.73 -2.40 0.66
N ASN A 180 0.43 -2.71 0.79
CA ASN A 180 -0.49 -1.96 1.65
C ASN A 180 -0.09 -2.03 3.13
N LYS A 181 0.49 -3.15 3.60
CA LYS A 181 1.00 -3.28 4.98
C LYS A 181 2.03 -2.23 5.36
N GLN A 182 2.76 -1.68 4.39
CA GLN A 182 3.74 -0.61 4.65
C GLN A 182 3.09 0.69 5.10
N PHE A 183 1.79 0.85 4.81
CA PHE A 183 1.00 2.04 5.16
C PHE A 183 0.08 1.82 6.36
N ASP A 184 0.10 0.63 6.96
CA ASP A 184 -0.64 0.38 8.20
C ASP A 184 -0.02 1.21 9.32
N ILE A 185 -0.85 2.01 9.99
CA ILE A 185 -0.42 2.89 11.07
C ILE A 185 -0.89 2.33 12.41
N ASN A 186 0.05 2.24 13.34
CA ASN A 186 -0.26 1.96 14.74
C ASN A 186 0.02 3.24 15.56
N PRO A 187 -0.98 3.74 16.32
CA PRO A 187 -0.70 4.79 17.30
C PRO A 187 0.16 4.21 18.41
N VAL A 188 1.26 4.87 18.71
CA VAL A 188 2.11 4.58 19.86
C VAL A 188 1.93 5.73 20.85
N LEU A 189 1.42 5.39 22.02
CA LEU A 189 1.32 6.26 23.20
C LEU A 189 2.53 6.13 24.06
#